data_b2772044ec8cf6134a8eb920bdf1bd6e
#
_entry.id   b2772044ec8cf6134a8eb920bdf1bd6e
#
_cell.length_a   1.000
_cell.length_b   1.000
_cell.length_c   1.000
_cell.angle_alpha   90.00
_cell.angle_beta   90.00
_cell.angle_gamma   90.00
#
_symmetry.space_group_name_H-M   'P 1'
#
loop_
_entity.id
_entity.type
_entity.pdbx_description
1 polymer ?
#
loop_
_entity_poly.entity_id
_entity_poly.type
_entity_poly.pdbx_seq_one_letter_code
_entity_poly.pdbx_strand_id
1 'polypeptide(L)'
;MAYTLTGRKGGTVRFVPFENGVVEKESESYSSSITSNPVEDGADINDHVNNAAGQLTISGTIVGGDSAINALKAMRESRDIITYTGVTRMTNLVFTSLKFDRSYKNRNGASFSATLKQVKLVSSEFVPMDSEVLMSSQDAGKTDNQQLAKTASMGMTTASLQSVSSASAERYREAYDTPSSSAPLTRSTGGYDGLAAG
;
A
#
# COMPACT_ATOMS: atom_id res chain seq x y z
N MET A 1 -8.43 -17.09 32.64
CA MET A 1 -8.01 -16.93 31.21
C MET A 1 -7.00 -15.80 31.17
N ALA A 2 -5.97 -15.93 30.35
CA ALA A 2 -4.98 -14.87 30.17
C ALA A 2 -5.30 -14.11 28.88
N TYR A 3 -5.38 -12.80 28.97
CA TYR A 3 -5.57 -11.92 27.84
C TYR A 3 -4.20 -11.46 27.33
N THR A 4 -3.98 -11.53 26.02
CA THR A 4 -2.69 -11.22 25.45
C THR A 4 -2.84 -10.29 24.22
N LEU A 5 -2.04 -9.25 24.20
CA LEU A 5 -1.83 -8.39 23.05
C LEU A 5 -0.42 -8.66 22.50
N THR A 6 -0.33 -9.18 21.29
CA THR A 6 0.94 -9.50 20.65
C THR A 6 1.12 -8.61 19.44
N GLY A 7 2.16 -7.80 19.44
CA GLY A 7 2.55 -6.96 18.32
C GLY A 7 3.43 -7.73 17.33
N ARG A 8 3.32 -7.42 16.06
CA ARG A 8 4.10 -8.03 14.98
C ARG A 8 5.59 -7.65 15.05
N LYS A 9 5.89 -6.46 15.58
CA LYS A 9 7.26 -5.94 15.75
C LYS A 9 7.95 -6.40 17.03
N GLY A 10 7.32 -7.29 17.80
CA GLY A 10 7.94 -7.98 18.91
C GLY A 10 7.52 -7.55 20.31
N GLY A 11 6.53 -6.65 20.44
CA GLY A 11 5.93 -6.34 21.73
C GLY A 11 4.84 -7.36 22.11
N THR A 12 4.86 -7.85 23.35
CA THR A 12 3.78 -8.67 23.89
C THR A 12 3.40 -8.16 25.27
N VAL A 13 2.12 -7.89 25.44
CA VAL A 13 1.56 -7.55 26.76
C VAL A 13 0.56 -8.63 27.15
N ARG A 14 0.85 -9.30 28.25
CA ARG A 14 -0.01 -10.34 28.79
C ARG A 14 -0.64 -9.82 30.08
N PHE A 15 -1.94 -9.85 30.12
CA PHE A 15 -2.70 -9.49 31.31
C PHE A 15 -2.96 -10.75 32.15
N VAL A 16 -2.30 -10.83 33.26
CA VAL A 16 -2.47 -11.91 34.23
C VAL A 16 -2.91 -11.27 35.56
N PRO A 17 -4.02 -11.72 36.11
CA PRO A 17 -4.47 -11.22 37.42
C PRO A 17 -3.34 -11.29 38.45
N PHE A 18 -3.18 -10.23 39.22
CA PHE A 18 -2.16 -10.06 40.27
C PHE A 18 -0.71 -9.81 39.81
N GLU A 19 -0.39 -10.02 38.55
CA GLU A 19 0.94 -9.71 38.01
C GLU A 19 0.97 -8.38 37.24
N ASN A 20 0.25 -8.32 36.13
CA ASN A 20 0.32 -7.19 35.20
C ASN A 20 -1.02 -6.46 35.05
N GLY A 21 -2.13 -7.08 35.43
CA GLY A 21 -3.43 -6.47 35.31
C GLY A 21 -4.53 -7.41 34.86
N VAL A 22 -5.72 -6.87 34.77
CA VAL A 22 -6.93 -7.60 34.40
C VAL A 22 -7.66 -6.83 33.31
N VAL A 23 -8.11 -7.53 32.27
CA VAL A 23 -9.12 -7.03 31.34
C VAL A 23 -10.49 -7.32 31.98
N GLU A 24 -11.23 -6.26 32.25
CA GLU A 24 -12.54 -6.34 32.89
C GLU A 24 -13.67 -6.42 31.88
N LYS A 25 -13.50 -5.73 30.76
CA LYS A 25 -14.53 -5.68 29.73
C LYS A 25 -13.89 -5.77 28.34
N GLU A 26 -14.49 -6.59 27.52
CA GLU A 26 -14.21 -6.78 26.11
C GLU A 26 -15.49 -6.53 25.32
N SER A 27 -15.43 -5.73 24.27
CA SER A 27 -16.57 -5.38 23.44
C SER A 27 -16.15 -5.34 21.99
N GLU A 28 -16.81 -6.13 21.17
CA GLU A 28 -16.63 -6.13 19.72
C GLU A 28 -17.77 -5.39 19.05
N SER A 29 -17.47 -4.64 18.04
CA SER A 29 -18.44 -3.90 17.25
C SER A 29 -18.18 -4.12 15.77
N TYR A 30 -19.22 -4.53 15.08
CA TYR A 30 -19.26 -4.71 13.64
C TYR A 30 -20.39 -3.86 13.08
N SER A 31 -20.13 -3.10 12.04
CA SER A 31 -21.11 -2.26 11.39
C SER A 31 -21.10 -2.48 9.88
N SER A 32 -22.27 -2.38 9.27
CA SER A 32 -22.42 -2.45 7.83
C SER A 32 -23.23 -1.25 7.36
N SER A 33 -22.86 -0.67 6.24
CA SER A 33 -23.62 0.36 5.58
C SER A 33 -24.23 -0.19 4.30
N ILE A 34 -25.51 0.09 4.11
CA ILE A 34 -26.27 -0.31 2.91
C ILE A 34 -26.54 0.95 2.13
N THR A 35 -26.21 0.93 0.84
CA THR A 35 -26.54 2.03 -0.06
C THR A 35 -27.97 1.87 -0.52
N SER A 36 -28.82 2.85 -0.28
CA SER A 36 -30.18 2.89 -0.79
C SER A 36 -30.30 3.99 -1.84
N ASN A 37 -30.87 3.65 -2.98
CA ASN A 37 -31.19 4.57 -4.04
C ASN A 37 -32.73 4.70 -4.12
N PRO A 38 -33.28 5.88 -3.87
CA PRO A 38 -34.72 6.09 -4.01
C PRO A 38 -35.13 6.01 -5.48
N VAL A 39 -36.17 5.24 -5.78
CA VAL A 39 -36.79 5.19 -7.09
C VAL A 39 -38.13 5.93 -7.07
N GLU A 40 -38.60 6.36 -8.24
CA GLU A 40 -39.81 7.17 -8.38
C GLU A 40 -41.07 6.51 -7.82
N ASP A 41 -41.09 5.18 -7.70
CA ASP A 41 -42.22 4.41 -7.12
C ASP A 41 -42.23 4.39 -5.57
N GLY A 42 -41.35 5.14 -4.91
CA GLY A 42 -41.30 5.24 -3.45
C GLY A 42 -40.70 4.04 -2.72
N ALA A 43 -40.15 3.08 -3.43
CA ALA A 43 -39.40 1.99 -2.85
C ALA A 43 -37.89 2.28 -3.00
N ASP A 44 -37.09 2.00 -1.93
CA ASP A 44 -35.66 2.11 -1.99
C ASP A 44 -35.05 0.81 -2.57
N ILE A 45 -34.22 0.94 -3.58
CA ILE A 45 -33.44 -0.19 -4.10
C ILE A 45 -32.09 -0.20 -3.39
N ASN A 46 -31.81 -1.30 -2.69
CA ASN A 46 -30.55 -1.54 -2.00
C ASN A 46 -29.60 -2.29 -2.93
N ASP A 47 -28.53 -1.61 -3.35
CA ASP A 47 -27.63 -2.13 -4.39
C ASP A 47 -26.32 -2.66 -3.80
N HIS A 48 -25.85 -2.09 -2.69
CA HIS A 48 -24.52 -2.37 -2.16
C HIS A 48 -24.50 -2.45 -0.64
N VAL A 49 -23.85 -3.50 -0.10
CA VAL A 49 -23.57 -3.65 1.32
C VAL A 49 -22.08 -3.49 1.54
N ASN A 50 -21.66 -2.49 2.28
CA ASN A 50 -20.27 -2.28 2.69
C ASN A 50 -20.09 -2.63 4.18
N ASN A 51 -19.27 -3.62 4.46
CA ASN A 51 -18.92 -4.00 5.82
C ASN A 51 -17.74 -3.16 6.31
N ALA A 52 -17.97 -2.37 7.33
CA ALA A 52 -16.91 -1.63 8.00
C ALA A 52 -15.95 -2.57 8.73
N ALA A 53 -14.74 -2.10 8.94
CA ALA A 53 -13.74 -2.86 9.69
C ALA A 53 -14.19 -3.07 11.14
N GLY A 54 -14.05 -4.29 11.64
CA GLY A 54 -14.38 -4.63 13.02
C GLY A 54 -13.58 -3.78 14.01
N GLN A 55 -14.20 -3.43 15.11
CA GLN A 55 -13.62 -2.66 16.19
C GLN A 55 -13.69 -3.45 17.48
N LEU A 56 -12.57 -3.48 18.22
CA LEU A 56 -12.45 -4.08 19.53
C LEU A 56 -12.18 -3.00 20.57
N THR A 57 -12.98 -2.95 21.60
CA THR A 57 -12.75 -2.09 22.76
C THR A 57 -12.50 -2.95 23.97
N ILE A 58 -11.36 -2.75 24.61
CA ILE A 58 -10.97 -3.43 25.84
C ILE A 58 -10.77 -2.41 26.94
N SER A 59 -11.23 -2.71 28.12
CA SER A 59 -10.98 -1.90 29.31
C SER A 59 -10.65 -2.78 30.51
N GLY A 60 -9.87 -2.23 31.43
CA GLY A 60 -9.43 -2.96 32.58
C GLY A 60 -8.47 -2.17 33.46
N THR A 61 -7.82 -2.87 34.35
CA THR A 61 -6.88 -2.29 35.31
C THR A 61 -5.51 -2.94 35.15
N ILE A 62 -4.48 -2.12 34.99
CA ILE A 62 -3.08 -2.53 34.99
C ILE A 62 -2.55 -2.37 36.43
N VAL A 63 -1.89 -3.39 36.94
CA VAL A 63 -1.21 -3.42 38.24
C VAL A 63 0.24 -3.83 38.03
N GLY A 64 1.13 -3.50 38.95
CA GLY A 64 2.51 -3.95 38.88
C GLY A 64 3.48 -2.99 38.17
N GLY A 65 3.09 -1.72 38.00
CA GLY A 65 3.99 -0.68 37.53
C GLY A 65 3.82 -0.25 36.08
N ASP A 66 4.77 0.55 35.60
CA ASP A 66 4.66 1.22 34.30
C ASP A 66 5.11 0.34 33.12
N SER A 67 5.62 -0.85 33.35
CA SER A 67 6.16 -1.71 32.28
C SER A 67 5.12 -2.05 31.22
N ALA A 68 3.94 -2.54 31.63
CA ALA A 68 2.85 -2.85 30.72
C ALA A 68 2.29 -1.60 30.01
N ILE A 69 2.22 -0.49 30.75
CA ILE A 69 1.78 0.80 30.21
C ILE A 69 2.74 1.29 29.12
N ASN A 70 4.04 1.22 29.39
CA ASN A 70 5.07 1.64 28.44
C ASN A 70 5.10 0.73 27.21
N ALA A 71 4.90 -0.59 27.40
CA ALA A 71 4.79 -1.53 26.28
C ALA A 71 3.58 -1.21 25.37
N LEU A 72 2.42 -0.92 25.96
CA LEU A 72 1.23 -0.51 25.18
C LEU A 72 1.44 0.81 24.44
N LYS A 73 2.11 1.79 25.06
CA LYS A 73 2.47 3.06 24.42
C LYS A 73 3.43 2.83 23.27
N ALA A 74 4.47 2.01 23.46
CA ALA A 74 5.44 1.68 22.42
C ALA A 74 4.79 0.97 21.22
N MET A 75 3.87 0.03 21.46
CA MET A 75 3.08 -0.59 20.39
C MET A 75 2.26 0.41 19.60
N ARG A 76 1.64 1.40 20.28
CA ARG A 76 0.89 2.46 19.61
C ARG A 76 1.80 3.38 18.81
N GLU A 77 2.93 3.82 19.36
CA GLU A 77 3.89 4.70 18.70
C GLU A 77 4.54 4.05 17.49
N SER A 78 4.88 2.78 17.60
CA SER A 78 5.45 1.99 16.49
C SER A 78 4.42 1.65 15.41
N ARG A 79 3.14 2.00 15.61
CA ARG A 79 2.03 1.65 14.70
C ARG A 79 2.03 0.16 14.39
N ASP A 80 2.17 -0.65 15.44
CA ASP A 80 2.29 -2.08 15.29
C ASP A 80 0.95 -2.74 14.97
N ILE A 81 1.03 -3.84 14.24
CA ILE A 81 -0.12 -4.68 13.95
C ILE A 81 -0.23 -5.70 15.06
N ILE A 82 -1.36 -5.67 15.74
CA ILE A 82 -1.59 -6.38 16.98
C ILE A 82 -2.53 -7.55 16.76
N THR A 83 -2.20 -8.66 17.36
CA THR A 83 -3.10 -9.80 17.53
C THR A 83 -3.58 -9.80 18.99
N TYR A 84 -4.87 -9.73 19.16
CA TYR A 84 -5.52 -9.88 20.45
C TYR A 84 -5.97 -11.32 20.63
N THR A 85 -5.70 -11.86 21.81
CA THR A 85 -6.16 -13.18 22.24
C THR A 85 -6.76 -13.04 23.63
N GLY A 86 -8.06 -13.17 23.72
CA GLY A 86 -8.86 -13.08 24.94
C GLY A 86 -9.95 -14.15 24.94
N VAL A 87 -11.17 -13.78 25.24
CA VAL A 87 -12.35 -14.62 25.03
C VAL A 87 -12.50 -14.84 23.53
N THR A 88 -12.36 -13.77 22.76
CA THR A 88 -12.28 -13.79 21.29
C THR A 88 -10.84 -13.59 20.83
N ARG A 89 -10.55 -14.05 19.61
CA ARG A 89 -9.28 -13.82 18.94
C ARG A 89 -9.48 -12.94 17.74
N MET A 90 -8.87 -11.76 17.76
CA MET A 90 -8.86 -10.85 16.63
C MET A 90 -7.44 -10.56 16.17
N THR A 91 -7.23 -10.60 14.87
CA THR A 91 -5.94 -10.35 14.21
C THR A 91 -5.96 -9.08 13.39
N ASN A 92 -4.78 -8.56 13.08
CA ASN A 92 -4.61 -7.36 12.26
C ASN A 92 -5.28 -6.12 12.86
N LEU A 93 -5.08 -5.92 14.15
CA LEU A 93 -5.61 -4.78 14.88
C LEU A 93 -4.57 -3.67 14.97
N VAL A 94 -5.04 -2.43 14.95
CA VAL A 94 -4.21 -1.24 15.19
C VAL A 94 -4.91 -0.40 16.26
N PHE A 95 -4.14 0.18 17.18
CA PHE A 95 -4.67 1.10 18.16
C PHE A 95 -5.24 2.35 17.51
N THR A 96 -6.51 2.60 17.73
CA THR A 96 -7.16 3.86 17.36
C THR A 96 -7.16 4.83 18.55
N SER A 97 -7.43 4.32 19.74
CA SER A 97 -7.42 5.10 20.98
C SER A 97 -6.80 4.29 22.11
N LEU A 98 -6.04 4.95 22.94
CA LEU A 98 -5.44 4.36 24.13
C LEU A 98 -5.47 5.42 25.23
N LYS A 99 -6.19 5.13 26.32
CA LYS A 99 -6.39 6.01 27.44
C LYS A 99 -5.94 5.30 28.72
N PHE A 100 -5.24 6.03 29.59
CA PHE A 100 -4.85 5.59 30.90
C PHE A 100 -5.33 6.60 31.93
N ASP A 101 -6.08 6.12 32.93
CA ASP A 101 -6.54 6.90 34.04
C ASP A 101 -5.82 6.45 35.32
N ARG A 102 -5.03 7.34 35.90
CA ARG A 102 -4.34 7.08 37.17
C ARG A 102 -5.12 7.71 38.34
N SER A 103 -5.30 6.95 39.37
CA SER A 103 -6.03 7.36 40.57
C SER A 103 -5.23 7.00 41.81
N TYR A 104 -5.49 7.69 42.90
CA TYR A 104 -4.90 7.35 44.21
C TYR A 104 -5.21 5.92 44.68
N LYS A 105 -6.29 5.34 44.16
CA LYS A 105 -6.67 3.93 44.47
C LYS A 105 -5.73 2.93 43.80
N ASN A 106 -5.12 3.31 42.69
CA ASN A 106 -4.20 2.46 41.88
C ASN A 106 -2.78 3.01 41.96
N ARG A 107 -2.16 2.96 43.15
CA ARG A 107 -0.84 3.59 43.40
C ARG A 107 0.27 3.16 42.42
N ASN A 108 0.28 1.90 41.97
CA ASN A 108 1.29 1.32 41.08
C ASN A 108 0.70 0.85 39.77
N GLY A 109 -0.36 1.49 39.29
CA GLY A 109 -1.01 1.07 38.06
C GLY A 109 -1.90 2.15 37.46
N ALA A 110 -2.72 1.76 36.51
CA ALA A 110 -3.70 2.62 35.88
C ALA A 110 -4.91 1.81 35.42
N SER A 111 -6.08 2.39 35.45
CA SER A 111 -7.18 1.88 34.65
C SER A 111 -6.93 2.25 33.19
N PHE A 112 -7.14 1.34 32.26
CA PHE A 112 -6.91 1.58 30.85
C PHE A 112 -8.16 1.32 30.04
N SER A 113 -8.28 2.03 28.94
CA SER A 113 -9.26 1.79 27.90
C SER A 113 -8.55 1.89 26.55
N ALA A 114 -8.66 0.85 25.75
CA ALA A 114 -8.04 0.78 24.44
C ALA A 114 -9.08 0.40 23.39
N THR A 115 -9.10 1.15 22.32
CA THR A 115 -9.91 0.86 21.15
C THR A 115 -8.99 0.50 20.00
N LEU A 116 -9.23 -0.67 19.42
CA LEU A 116 -8.48 -1.22 18.31
C LEU A 116 -9.41 -1.39 17.11
N LYS A 117 -8.91 -1.13 15.93
CA LYS A 117 -9.65 -1.31 14.68
C LYS A 117 -8.93 -2.31 13.80
N GLN A 118 -9.71 -3.21 13.21
CA GLN A 118 -9.16 -4.19 12.29
C GLN A 118 -8.76 -3.53 10.97
N VAL A 119 -7.57 -3.86 10.47
CA VAL A 119 -7.07 -3.38 9.18
C VAL A 119 -6.93 -4.54 8.22
N LYS A 120 -7.31 -4.32 6.98
CA LYS A 120 -7.07 -5.26 5.90
C LYS A 120 -5.64 -5.03 5.39
N LEU A 121 -4.80 -6.04 5.54
CA LEU A 121 -3.45 -6.01 4.99
C LEU A 121 -3.53 -6.49 3.53
N VAL A 122 -3.09 -5.65 2.64
CA VAL A 122 -2.91 -6.01 1.24
C VAL A 122 -1.42 -6.25 1.04
N SER A 123 -1.05 -7.46 0.67
CA SER A 123 0.28 -7.76 0.16
C SER A 123 0.22 -7.62 -1.36
N SER A 124 1.00 -6.71 -1.90
CA SER A 124 1.26 -6.69 -3.33
C SER A 124 2.28 -7.78 -3.62
N GLU A 125 1.85 -8.82 -4.29
CA GLU A 125 2.76 -9.79 -4.86
C GLU A 125 3.20 -9.26 -6.22
N PHE A 126 4.51 -9.08 -6.35
CA PHE A 126 5.07 -8.78 -7.66
C PHE A 126 5.08 -10.07 -8.45
N VAL A 127 4.12 -10.25 -9.33
CA VAL A 127 4.17 -11.32 -10.32
C VAL A 127 5.09 -10.84 -11.42
N PRO A 128 6.29 -11.47 -11.59
CA PRO A 128 7.10 -11.17 -12.76
C PRO A 128 6.28 -11.58 -13.98
N MET A 129 5.84 -10.59 -14.75
CA MET A 129 5.22 -10.87 -16.04
C MET A 129 6.32 -11.33 -16.97
N ASP A 130 6.29 -12.59 -17.28
CA ASP A 130 7.15 -13.16 -18.32
C ASP A 130 6.80 -12.46 -19.64
N SER A 131 7.82 -12.03 -20.36
CA SER A 131 7.63 -11.28 -21.59
C SER A 131 6.79 -12.03 -22.64
N GLU A 132 6.73 -13.35 -22.52
CA GLU A 132 5.90 -14.18 -23.39
C GLU A 132 4.39 -14.03 -23.14
N VAL A 133 3.97 -13.66 -21.93
CA VAL A 133 2.54 -13.51 -21.58
C VAL A 133 1.95 -12.24 -22.20
N LEU A 134 2.78 -11.25 -22.52
CA LEU A 134 2.37 -9.99 -23.13
C LEU A 134 2.20 -10.06 -24.65
N MET A 135 2.59 -11.17 -25.25
CA MET A 135 2.45 -11.36 -26.69
C MET A 135 1.12 -12.01 -27.02
N SER A 136 0.35 -11.38 -27.86
CA SER A 136 -0.74 -12.06 -28.53
C SER A 136 -0.17 -13.20 -29.39
N SER A 137 -0.91 -14.29 -29.51
CA SER A 137 -0.50 -15.42 -30.37
C SER A 137 -0.26 -15.03 -31.85
N GLN A 138 -0.73 -13.87 -32.26
CA GLN A 138 -0.48 -13.30 -33.58
C GLN A 138 0.89 -12.61 -33.68
N ASP A 139 1.41 -12.09 -32.59
CA ASP A 139 2.73 -11.46 -32.55
C ASP A 139 3.83 -12.49 -32.29
N ALA A 140 3.52 -13.62 -31.65
CA ALA A 140 4.46 -14.71 -31.44
C ALA A 140 4.93 -15.40 -32.75
N GLY A 141 4.16 -15.26 -33.81
CA GLY A 141 4.51 -15.78 -35.13
C GLY A 141 5.41 -14.86 -35.96
N LYS A 142 5.60 -13.63 -35.53
CA LYS A 142 6.53 -12.70 -36.16
C LYS A 142 7.86 -12.80 -35.47
N THR A 143 8.80 -13.44 -36.09
CA THR A 143 10.15 -13.72 -35.62
C THR A 143 10.99 -12.50 -35.28
N ASP A 144 10.51 -11.33 -35.57
CA ASP A 144 11.21 -10.11 -35.25
C ASP A 144 10.64 -9.50 -33.96
N ASN A 145 11.31 -9.71 -32.88
CA ASN A 145 11.07 -9.11 -31.56
C ASN A 145 11.14 -7.57 -31.56
N GLN A 146 11.09 -6.95 -32.68
CA GLN A 146 11.17 -5.51 -32.88
C GLN A 146 10.01 -4.78 -32.21
N GLN A 147 8.84 -5.39 -32.17
CA GLN A 147 7.68 -4.78 -31.53
C GLN A 147 7.72 -4.90 -30.00
N LEU A 148 8.31 -5.97 -29.48
CA LEU A 148 8.54 -6.14 -28.06
C LEU A 148 9.50 -5.12 -27.48
N ALA A 149 10.60 -4.88 -28.19
CA ALA A 149 11.55 -3.85 -27.82
C ALA A 149 10.88 -2.46 -27.84
N LYS A 150 9.95 -2.25 -28.75
CA LYS A 150 9.22 -1.00 -28.90
C LYS A 150 8.19 -0.77 -27.79
N THR A 151 7.50 -1.82 -27.36
CA THR A 151 6.52 -1.73 -26.28
C THR A 151 7.15 -1.74 -24.88
N ALA A 152 8.23 -2.49 -24.69
CA ALA A 152 8.93 -2.55 -23.42
C ALA A 152 9.71 -1.27 -23.10
N SER A 153 10.16 -0.54 -24.12
CA SER A 153 11.02 0.62 -23.86
C SER A 153 10.29 1.94 -23.66
N MET A 154 8.96 2.00 -23.82
CA MET A 154 8.19 3.21 -23.51
C MET A 154 8.96 4.52 -23.73
N GLY A 155 9.56 4.68 -24.90
CA GLY A 155 10.30 5.88 -25.24
C GLY A 155 11.82 5.80 -25.08
N MET A 156 12.40 4.66 -24.78
CA MET A 156 13.86 4.50 -24.85
C MET A 156 14.32 4.21 -26.28
N THR A 157 14.83 5.23 -26.90
CA THR A 157 15.28 5.23 -28.29
C THR A 157 16.47 4.29 -28.58
N THR A 158 17.23 3.93 -27.56
CA THR A 158 18.40 3.06 -27.72
C THR A 158 18.05 1.60 -28.02
N ALA A 159 16.91 1.11 -27.54
CA ALA A 159 16.48 -0.26 -27.83
C ALA A 159 15.91 -0.42 -29.26
N SER A 160 15.39 0.65 -29.85
CA SER A 160 14.86 0.64 -31.22
C SER A 160 15.95 0.62 -32.30
N LEU A 161 17.17 1.05 -31.95
CA LEU A 161 18.30 1.04 -32.90
C LEU A 161 18.86 -0.38 -33.13
N GLN A 162 18.69 -1.29 -32.16
CA GLN A 162 19.10 -2.70 -32.34
C GLN A 162 18.17 -3.48 -33.28
N SER A 163 17.00 -2.96 -33.54
CA SER A 163 15.99 -3.61 -34.36
C SER A 163 15.95 -3.11 -35.81
N VAL A 164 16.75 -2.14 -36.12
CA VAL A 164 16.87 -1.64 -37.50
C VAL A 164 17.70 -2.61 -38.34
N SER A 165 17.22 -2.95 -39.52
CA SER A 165 17.97 -3.86 -40.41
C SER A 165 19.40 -3.36 -40.62
N SER A 166 20.35 -4.28 -40.74
CA SER A 166 21.76 -3.97 -40.91
C SER A 166 21.99 -2.96 -42.03
N ALA A 167 21.22 -3.06 -43.11
CA ALA A 167 21.27 -2.13 -44.22
C ALA A 167 20.84 -0.69 -43.86
N SER A 168 19.89 -0.55 -42.94
CA SER A 168 19.46 0.77 -42.45
C SER A 168 20.45 1.34 -41.45
N ALA A 169 21.06 0.49 -40.64
CA ALA A 169 22.11 0.89 -39.71
C ALA A 169 23.39 1.33 -40.42
N GLU A 170 23.74 0.66 -41.51
CA GLU A 170 24.88 1.06 -42.36
C GLU A 170 24.64 2.40 -43.02
N ARG A 171 23.47 2.64 -43.58
CA ARG A 171 23.11 3.93 -44.16
C ARG A 171 23.14 5.06 -43.13
N TYR A 172 22.75 4.77 -41.92
CA TYR A 172 22.81 5.74 -40.83
C TYR A 172 24.26 6.04 -40.44
N ARG A 173 25.11 5.02 -40.37
CA ARG A 173 26.56 5.19 -40.15
C ARG A 173 27.21 5.95 -41.29
N GLU A 174 26.92 5.63 -42.55
CA GLU A 174 27.44 6.39 -43.69
C GLU A 174 27.01 7.85 -43.65
N ALA A 175 25.81 8.15 -43.18
CA ALA A 175 25.32 9.52 -43.10
C ALA A 175 25.95 10.34 -41.98
N TYR A 176 26.35 9.69 -40.86
CA TYR A 176 26.80 10.38 -39.66
C TYR A 176 28.25 10.10 -39.28
N ASP A 177 28.81 8.94 -39.62
CA ASP A 177 30.21 8.58 -39.29
C ASP A 177 31.19 8.89 -40.45
N THR A 178 30.73 9.11 -41.64
CA THR A 178 31.60 9.69 -42.64
C THR A 178 31.89 11.12 -42.20
N PRO A 179 33.16 11.46 -41.88
CA PRO A 179 33.52 12.84 -41.71
C PRO A 179 33.27 13.50 -43.08
N SER A 180 32.12 14.07 -43.23
CA SER A 180 31.81 14.94 -44.34
C SER A 180 32.75 16.13 -44.21
N SER A 181 33.87 16.03 -44.88
CA SER A 181 34.92 16.99 -44.82
C SER A 181 34.57 18.33 -45.48
N SER A 182 33.31 18.67 -45.71
CA SER A 182 33.12 19.89 -46.47
C SER A 182 31.74 20.53 -46.48
N ALA A 183 30.80 20.08 -45.72
CA ALA A 183 29.58 20.89 -45.67
C ALA A 183 29.13 21.03 -44.20
N PRO A 184 29.30 22.19 -43.58
CA PRO A 184 28.51 22.49 -42.40
C PRO A 184 27.06 22.32 -42.84
N LEU A 185 26.30 21.52 -42.06
CA LEU A 185 24.86 21.49 -42.20
C LEU A 185 24.37 22.93 -42.01
N THR A 186 24.28 23.64 -43.09
CA THR A 186 23.62 24.93 -43.08
C THR A 186 22.17 24.64 -42.80
N ARG A 187 21.83 24.85 -41.54
CA ARG A 187 20.46 24.94 -41.14
C ARG A 187 19.82 25.93 -42.09
N SER A 188 18.94 25.47 -42.93
CA SER A 188 18.18 26.35 -43.80
C SER A 188 17.40 27.32 -42.92
N THR A 189 17.91 28.49 -42.77
CA THR A 189 17.23 29.62 -42.08
C THR A 189 16.22 30.30 -42.98
N GLY A 190 15.90 29.67 -44.12
CA GLY A 190 15.02 30.24 -45.13
C GLY A 190 13.54 30.33 -44.80
N GLY A 191 13.16 30.16 -43.54
CA GLY A 191 11.76 30.25 -43.12
C GLY A 191 11.34 31.51 -42.39
N TYR A 192 12.28 32.36 -41.98
CA TYR A 192 11.95 33.48 -41.07
C TYR A 192 12.36 34.87 -41.61
N ASP A 193 13.04 34.94 -42.76
CA ASP A 193 13.45 36.22 -43.30
C ASP A 193 12.31 37.02 -43.97
N GLY A 194 11.10 36.49 -43.99
CA GLY A 194 9.94 37.19 -44.55
C GLY A 194 9.07 37.98 -43.62
N LEU A 195 9.36 37.97 -42.31
CA LEU A 195 8.48 38.59 -41.30
C LEU A 195 9.06 39.85 -40.63
N ALA A 196 10.18 40.37 -41.11
CA ALA A 196 10.82 41.57 -40.51
C ALA A 196 10.86 42.79 -41.41
N ALA A 197 9.90 42.97 -42.31
CA ALA A 197 9.74 44.19 -43.03
C ALA A 197 8.25 44.46 -43.29
N GLY A 198 7.64 45.19 -42.38
CA GLY A 198 6.31 45.73 -42.51
C GLY A 198 5.91 46.46 -41.28
#